data_0a767e9af472c70ccc2c887a23e6dfae
#
_entry.id   0a767e9af472c70ccc2c887a23e6dfae
#
_cell.length_a   1.000
_cell.length_b   1.000
_cell.length_c   1.000
_cell.angle_alpha   90.00
_cell.angle_beta   90.00
_cell.angle_gamma   90.00
#
_symmetry.space_group_name_H-M   'P 1'
#
loop_
_entity.id
_entity.type
_entity.pdbx_description
1 polymer ?
#
loop_
_entity_poly.entity_id
_entity_poly.type
_entity_poly.pdbx_seq_one_letter_code
_entity_poly.pdbx_strand_id
1 'polypeptide(L)'
;MWLVLFIALLGGGSYSVYRYWPKEWINPDDVCYYRDLGVDFILEGRVAVPAETGRNSLKLILDKLVLDDVLKSGRKIYLNGKVLLLTNRFPEYGYGDRLRVAGRLEKPQGGEEGVFDYAGYLAKEGICAVVYFPKVVLKGHDDDFWSVFYWFRSFVGGSINDLFGAPAAALVEGVLVGEQKGLGDDVAADFSVAGLTHILAISGYNITLVINIMALLLKTGGRRLRFYITLLALFVFAAITGFSASVIRASLMGGFVTMALFAGRRADSVNVLLFSALMMVFFNPLIVFYDVSFQLSFLSTLGLILMSPLWKKVARYLPPLIGEDLAVTLSAQIFTTPIILYNFSQLSLVAPVTNIIFLPLIPLIMASGFLAVVLFLLMPLFPVYLIVSTLCWLLCRLLLDGVHLFASLPLASIKIINFDLWWLCFYYAFLLAGLVWIKVKSRPALEQGG
;
A
#
# COMPACT_ATOMS: atom_id res chain seq x y z
N MET A 1 12.67 0.15 28.38
CA MET A 1 11.62 0.37 27.37
C MET A 1 11.89 -0.44 26.09
N TRP A 2 13.04 -0.30 25.44
CA TRP A 2 13.41 -1.04 24.21
C TRP A 2 13.38 -2.58 24.37
N LEU A 3 13.87 -3.10 25.49
CA LEU A 3 13.85 -4.54 25.77
C LEU A 3 12.42 -5.08 25.95
N VAL A 4 11.53 -4.32 26.59
CA VAL A 4 10.12 -4.70 26.75
C VAL A 4 9.38 -4.68 25.41
N LEU A 5 9.67 -3.71 24.55
CA LEU A 5 9.16 -3.64 23.19
C LEU A 5 9.67 -4.82 22.33
N PHE A 6 10.95 -5.17 22.45
CA PHE A 6 11.55 -6.29 21.76
C PHE A 6 10.98 -7.64 22.24
N ILE A 7 10.76 -7.81 23.54
CA ILE A 7 10.12 -9.00 24.12
C ILE A 7 8.65 -9.08 23.71
N ALA A 8 7.94 -7.94 23.67
CA ALA A 8 6.54 -7.89 23.20
C ALA A 8 6.42 -8.19 21.70
N LEU A 9 7.38 -7.73 20.88
CA LEU A 9 7.49 -8.08 19.45
C LEU A 9 7.77 -9.58 19.27
N LEU A 10 8.70 -10.16 20.03
CA LEU A 10 9.00 -11.58 19.97
C LEU A 10 7.85 -12.44 20.54
N GLY A 11 7.26 -12.05 21.66
CA GLY A 11 6.16 -12.78 22.28
C GLY A 11 4.85 -12.66 21.51
N GLY A 12 4.49 -11.45 21.09
CA GLY A 12 3.33 -11.20 20.22
C GLY A 12 3.52 -11.81 18.84
N GLY A 13 4.71 -11.69 18.26
CA GLY A 13 5.08 -12.29 16.98
C GLY A 13 5.02 -13.81 17.02
N SER A 14 5.54 -14.46 18.07
CA SER A 14 5.50 -15.92 18.20
C SER A 14 4.06 -16.44 18.41
N TYR A 15 3.23 -15.77 19.21
CA TYR A 15 1.82 -16.11 19.38
C TYR A 15 1.03 -15.94 18.08
N SER A 16 1.28 -14.86 17.37
CA SER A 16 0.59 -14.56 16.13
C SER A 16 1.09 -15.44 14.98
N VAL A 17 2.39 -15.75 14.90
CA VAL A 17 2.93 -16.77 13.99
C VAL A 17 2.31 -18.14 14.31
N TYR A 18 2.18 -18.52 15.57
CA TYR A 18 1.49 -19.74 15.98
C TYR A 18 0.00 -19.73 15.57
N ARG A 19 -0.66 -18.58 15.60
CA ARG A 19 -2.07 -18.44 15.21
C ARG A 19 -2.27 -18.45 13.69
N TYR A 20 -1.35 -17.85 12.92
CA TYR A 20 -1.45 -17.65 11.47
C TYR A 20 -0.53 -18.56 10.66
N TRP A 21 0.42 -19.27 11.32
CA TRP A 21 1.19 -20.29 10.65
C TRP A 21 0.23 -21.27 9.99
N PRO A 22 0.42 -21.64 8.72
CA PRO A 22 -0.45 -22.60 8.06
C PRO A 22 -0.43 -23.88 8.88
N LYS A 23 -1.42 -24.03 9.74
CA LYS A 23 -1.61 -25.27 10.50
C LYS A 23 -2.00 -26.30 9.46
N GLU A 24 -1.18 -27.30 9.31
CA GLU A 24 -1.55 -28.51 8.57
C GLU A 24 -2.79 -29.21 9.18
N TRP A 25 -3.24 -28.75 10.34
CA TRP A 25 -4.44 -29.14 11.06
C TRP A 25 -5.62 -28.33 10.56
N ILE A 26 -6.06 -28.72 9.38
CA ILE A 26 -7.12 -28.02 8.68
C ILE A 26 -8.44 -28.45 9.31
N ASN A 27 -9.12 -27.49 9.94
CA ASN A 27 -10.45 -27.71 10.48
C ASN A 27 -11.44 -27.85 9.31
N PRO A 28 -12.38 -28.79 9.31
CA PRO A 28 -13.44 -28.90 8.29
C PRO A 28 -14.29 -27.63 8.12
N ASP A 29 -14.28 -26.73 9.11
CA ASP A 29 -14.94 -25.42 9.03
C ASP A 29 -14.11 -24.36 8.29
N ASP A 30 -12.91 -24.70 7.79
CA ASP A 30 -12.04 -23.80 7.04
C ASP A 30 -12.05 -24.18 5.55
N VAL A 31 -12.12 -23.15 4.69
CA VAL A 31 -12.11 -23.37 3.23
C VAL A 31 -10.82 -24.04 2.77
N CYS A 32 -9.72 -23.85 3.50
CA CYS A 32 -8.44 -24.49 3.22
C CYS A 32 -8.47 -26.02 3.27
N TYR A 33 -9.42 -26.59 4.00
CA TYR A 33 -9.63 -28.05 4.08
C TYR A 33 -10.03 -28.66 2.75
N TYR A 34 -10.77 -27.91 1.92
CA TYR A 34 -11.37 -28.38 0.68
C TYR A 34 -10.50 -28.17 -0.56
N ARG A 35 -9.33 -27.56 -0.38
CA ARG A 35 -8.38 -27.33 -1.48
C ARG A 35 -7.73 -28.64 -1.94
N ASP A 36 -7.42 -28.74 -3.21
CA ASP A 36 -6.70 -29.85 -3.84
C ASP A 36 -7.35 -31.24 -3.72
N LEU A 37 -8.64 -31.28 -3.34
CA LEU A 37 -9.40 -32.54 -3.32
C LEU A 37 -9.78 -33.04 -4.72
N GLY A 38 -9.55 -32.24 -5.77
CA GLY A 38 -9.85 -32.60 -7.16
C GLY A 38 -11.35 -32.66 -7.48
N VAL A 39 -12.21 -32.21 -6.56
CA VAL A 39 -13.69 -32.26 -6.70
C VAL A 39 -14.21 -30.86 -7.04
N ASP A 40 -15.24 -30.80 -7.87
CA ASP A 40 -15.95 -29.55 -8.14
C ASP A 40 -16.89 -29.22 -6.99
N PHE A 41 -16.77 -28.03 -6.46
CA PHE A 41 -17.59 -27.51 -5.38
C PHE A 41 -18.55 -26.43 -5.87
N ILE A 42 -19.71 -26.33 -5.21
CA ILE A 42 -20.59 -25.18 -5.34
C ILE A 42 -20.44 -24.34 -4.07
N LEU A 43 -19.87 -23.16 -4.22
CA LEU A 43 -19.58 -22.23 -3.16
C LEU A 43 -20.42 -20.96 -3.33
N GLU A 44 -21.09 -20.51 -2.28
CA GLU A 44 -21.69 -19.18 -2.23
C GLU A 44 -20.80 -18.30 -1.35
N GLY A 45 -20.55 -17.06 -1.78
CA GLY A 45 -19.76 -16.10 -1.03
C GLY A 45 -20.09 -14.68 -1.43
N ARG A 46 -19.68 -13.72 -0.59
CA ARG A 46 -19.83 -12.29 -0.83
C ARG A 46 -18.50 -11.70 -1.29
N VAL A 47 -18.54 -10.79 -2.26
CA VAL A 47 -17.36 -10.01 -2.67
C VAL A 47 -16.91 -9.10 -1.53
N ALA A 48 -15.74 -9.39 -0.97
CA ALA A 48 -15.21 -8.76 0.25
C ALA A 48 -14.46 -7.45 0.00
N VAL A 49 -13.94 -7.26 -1.23
CA VAL A 49 -13.20 -6.06 -1.65
C VAL A 49 -13.55 -5.74 -3.11
N PRO A 50 -13.43 -4.49 -3.57
CA PRO A 50 -13.60 -4.16 -4.98
C PRO A 50 -12.72 -5.04 -5.87
N ALA A 51 -13.27 -5.41 -7.02
CA ALA A 51 -12.59 -6.26 -7.98
C ALA A 51 -11.32 -5.62 -8.53
N GLU A 52 -10.24 -6.36 -8.60
CA GLU A 52 -9.02 -5.95 -9.31
C GLU A 52 -9.11 -6.40 -10.78
N THR A 53 -9.05 -5.43 -11.69
CA THR A 53 -9.15 -5.68 -13.12
C THR A 53 -7.76 -5.89 -13.72
N GLY A 54 -7.47 -7.12 -14.19
CA GLY A 54 -6.32 -7.42 -15.02
C GLY A 54 -6.62 -7.21 -16.52
N ARG A 55 -5.66 -7.52 -17.40
CA ARG A 55 -5.84 -7.40 -18.87
C ARG A 55 -7.06 -8.17 -19.36
N ASN A 56 -7.17 -9.44 -19.01
CA ASN A 56 -8.23 -10.35 -19.49
C ASN A 56 -8.97 -11.05 -18.34
N SER A 57 -8.66 -10.74 -17.10
CA SER A 57 -9.22 -11.40 -15.93
C SER A 57 -9.62 -10.41 -14.86
N LEU A 58 -10.61 -10.79 -14.08
CA LEU A 58 -11.08 -10.10 -12.90
C LEU A 58 -10.70 -10.95 -11.69
N LYS A 59 -10.03 -10.33 -10.72
CA LYS A 59 -9.72 -10.94 -9.43
C LYS A 59 -10.76 -10.51 -8.42
N LEU A 60 -11.42 -11.45 -7.78
CA LEU A 60 -12.43 -11.23 -6.76
C LEU A 60 -12.04 -11.99 -5.52
N ILE A 61 -12.15 -11.36 -4.36
CA ILE A 61 -11.96 -12.03 -3.06
C ILE A 61 -13.33 -12.23 -2.45
N LEU A 62 -13.70 -13.48 -2.14
CA LEU A 62 -14.94 -13.82 -1.48
C LEU A 62 -14.73 -14.08 0.01
N ASP A 63 -15.63 -13.54 0.82
CA ASP A 63 -15.82 -13.86 2.24
C ASP A 63 -17.21 -14.45 2.52
N LYS A 64 -17.51 -14.75 3.80
CA LYS A 64 -18.79 -15.31 4.26
C LYS A 64 -19.21 -16.54 3.44
N LEU A 65 -18.27 -17.46 3.31
CA LEU A 65 -18.38 -18.61 2.43
C LEU A 65 -19.37 -19.63 2.95
N VAL A 66 -20.20 -20.14 2.04
CA VAL A 66 -21.15 -21.22 2.29
C VAL A 66 -20.97 -22.29 1.21
N LEU A 67 -20.63 -23.50 1.64
CA LEU A 67 -20.46 -24.63 0.75
C LEU A 67 -21.80 -25.39 0.67
N ASP A 68 -22.30 -25.60 -0.55
CA ASP A 68 -23.41 -26.51 -0.80
C ASP A 68 -22.85 -27.95 -0.89
N ASP A 69 -23.11 -28.77 0.11
CA ASP A 69 -22.71 -30.19 0.09
C ASP A 69 -23.61 -30.97 -0.87
N VAL A 70 -23.16 -31.05 -2.12
CA VAL A 70 -23.86 -31.78 -3.19
C VAL A 70 -23.90 -33.28 -2.91
N LEU A 71 -22.97 -33.80 -2.08
CA LEU A 71 -22.82 -35.22 -1.79
C LEU A 71 -23.69 -35.70 -0.59
N LYS A 72 -24.10 -34.80 0.28
CA LYS A 72 -24.88 -35.12 1.49
C LYS A 72 -26.10 -34.21 1.63
N SER A 73 -27.14 -34.49 0.83
CA SER A 73 -28.53 -34.00 1.01
C SER A 73 -28.73 -32.53 1.38
N GLY A 74 -28.13 -31.61 0.60
CA GLY A 74 -28.50 -30.18 0.68
C GLY A 74 -28.07 -29.45 1.97
N ARG A 75 -27.14 -29.98 2.74
CA ARG A 75 -26.63 -29.35 3.95
C ARG A 75 -25.67 -28.19 3.58
N LYS A 76 -25.97 -27.00 4.10
CA LYS A 76 -25.09 -25.83 3.97
C LYS A 76 -24.02 -25.83 5.05
N ILE A 77 -22.75 -25.77 4.65
CA ILE A 77 -21.60 -25.67 5.56
C ILE A 77 -21.05 -24.25 5.48
N TYR A 78 -21.05 -23.56 6.61
CA TYR A 78 -20.45 -22.22 6.71
C TYR A 78 -18.95 -22.37 6.90
N LEU A 79 -18.17 -21.79 6.01
CA LEU A 79 -16.71 -21.89 6.02
C LEU A 79 -16.05 -20.59 6.45
N ASN A 80 -15.00 -20.72 7.25
CA ASN A 80 -14.09 -19.65 7.58
C ASN A 80 -13.03 -19.47 6.49
N GLY A 81 -12.46 -18.25 6.39
CA GLY A 81 -11.43 -17.92 5.42
C GLY A 81 -11.95 -17.14 4.22
N LYS A 82 -11.08 -16.93 3.26
CA LYS A 82 -11.36 -16.20 2.01
C LYS A 82 -10.89 -17.03 0.83
N VAL A 83 -11.55 -16.84 -0.31
CA VAL A 83 -11.21 -17.48 -1.59
C VAL A 83 -10.95 -16.41 -2.63
N LEU A 84 -9.89 -16.58 -3.40
CA LEU A 84 -9.62 -15.77 -4.58
C LEU A 84 -10.26 -16.41 -5.80
N LEU A 85 -11.08 -15.65 -6.51
CA LEU A 85 -11.60 -16.04 -7.82
C LEU A 85 -10.85 -15.31 -8.90
N LEU A 86 -10.42 -16.05 -9.91
CA LEU A 86 -9.95 -15.52 -11.18
C LEU A 86 -11.04 -15.81 -12.22
N THR A 87 -11.73 -14.78 -12.71
CA THR A 87 -12.84 -14.92 -13.67
C THR A 87 -12.65 -14.02 -14.88
N ASN A 88 -13.48 -14.16 -15.88
CA ASN A 88 -13.50 -13.28 -17.04
C ASN A 88 -13.82 -11.84 -16.62
N ARG A 89 -13.33 -10.86 -17.41
CA ARG A 89 -13.53 -9.44 -17.14
C ARG A 89 -15.01 -9.05 -17.09
N PHE A 90 -15.85 -9.71 -17.84
CA PHE A 90 -17.30 -9.46 -17.89
C PHE A 90 -18.06 -10.74 -17.55
N PRO A 91 -19.21 -10.62 -16.81
CA PRO A 91 -19.76 -9.39 -16.21
C PRO A 91 -18.91 -8.84 -15.04
N GLU A 92 -19.00 -7.55 -14.79
CA GLU A 92 -18.35 -6.91 -13.63
C GLU A 92 -19.14 -7.19 -12.36
N TYR A 93 -18.42 -7.42 -11.27
CA TYR A 93 -18.98 -7.64 -9.94
C TYR A 93 -18.45 -6.58 -8.96
N GLY A 94 -19.34 -6.05 -8.13
CA GLY A 94 -19.04 -5.02 -7.14
C GLY A 94 -18.81 -5.59 -5.74
N TYR A 95 -18.34 -4.73 -4.83
CA TYR A 95 -18.32 -5.02 -3.41
C TYR A 95 -19.73 -5.34 -2.89
N GLY A 96 -19.87 -6.36 -2.08
CA GLY A 96 -21.16 -6.77 -1.51
C GLY A 96 -21.95 -7.74 -2.39
N ASP A 97 -21.59 -7.95 -3.65
CA ASP A 97 -22.31 -8.91 -4.50
C ASP A 97 -22.17 -10.34 -3.96
N ARG A 98 -23.29 -11.03 -3.85
CA ARG A 98 -23.37 -12.46 -3.52
C ARG A 98 -23.26 -13.30 -4.77
N LEU A 99 -22.20 -14.08 -4.83
CA LEU A 99 -21.90 -14.92 -5.99
C LEU A 99 -22.05 -16.38 -5.61
N ARG A 100 -22.68 -17.16 -6.50
CA ARG A 100 -22.62 -18.62 -6.50
C ARG A 100 -21.62 -19.06 -7.54
N VAL A 101 -20.64 -19.83 -7.10
CA VAL A 101 -19.45 -20.19 -7.82
C VAL A 101 -19.36 -21.71 -7.93
N ALA A 102 -19.22 -22.24 -9.12
CA ALA A 102 -18.99 -23.67 -9.34
C ALA A 102 -17.61 -23.87 -9.97
N GLY A 103 -16.73 -24.60 -9.27
CA GLY A 103 -15.36 -24.84 -9.70
C GLY A 103 -14.55 -25.60 -8.67
N ARG A 104 -13.25 -25.76 -8.93
CA ARG A 104 -12.31 -26.47 -8.04
C ARG A 104 -11.58 -25.48 -7.15
N LEU A 105 -11.45 -25.86 -5.89
CA LEU A 105 -10.61 -25.13 -4.94
C LEU A 105 -9.18 -25.67 -5.05
N GLU A 106 -8.28 -24.82 -5.53
CA GLU A 106 -6.88 -25.15 -5.73
C GLU A 106 -6.00 -24.35 -4.75
N LYS A 107 -4.85 -24.92 -4.38
CA LYS A 107 -3.83 -24.19 -3.65
C LYS A 107 -3.29 -23.07 -4.55
N PRO A 108 -3.08 -21.83 -4.02
CA PRO A 108 -2.40 -20.81 -4.81
C PRO A 108 -1.08 -21.35 -5.34
N GLN A 109 -0.91 -21.35 -6.66
CA GLN A 109 0.37 -21.71 -7.24
C GLN A 109 1.37 -20.62 -6.90
N GLY A 110 2.52 -21.01 -6.34
CA GLY A 110 3.64 -20.10 -6.14
C GLY A 110 4.09 -19.55 -7.49
N GLY A 111 4.59 -18.31 -7.52
CA GLY A 111 5.36 -17.83 -8.66
C GLY A 111 6.54 -18.76 -8.95
N GLU A 112 7.14 -18.66 -10.12
CA GLU A 112 8.36 -19.43 -10.48
C GLU A 112 9.36 -19.38 -9.32
N GLU A 113 9.96 -20.52 -9.01
CA GLU A 113 10.91 -20.66 -7.89
C GLU A 113 11.93 -19.52 -7.94
N GLY A 114 11.93 -18.66 -6.88
CA GLY A 114 12.94 -17.63 -6.65
C GLY A 114 12.53 -16.17 -6.90
N VAL A 115 11.29 -15.85 -7.35
CA VAL A 115 10.95 -14.44 -7.66
C VAL A 115 10.00 -13.82 -6.64
N PHE A 116 8.89 -14.45 -6.30
CA PHE A 116 7.90 -13.87 -5.36
C PHE A 116 7.01 -14.97 -4.77
N ASP A 117 6.94 -15.08 -3.44
CA ASP A 117 6.03 -16.03 -2.79
C ASP A 117 4.59 -15.52 -2.82
N TYR A 118 3.91 -15.78 -3.94
CA TYR A 118 2.51 -15.39 -4.14
C TYR A 118 1.57 -16.12 -3.16
N ALA A 119 1.88 -17.36 -2.78
CA ALA A 119 1.07 -18.11 -1.83
C ALA A 119 1.15 -17.49 -0.42
N GLY A 120 2.37 -17.11 0.03
CA GLY A 120 2.57 -16.37 1.27
C GLY A 120 1.92 -14.99 1.25
N TYR A 121 1.98 -14.31 0.10
CA TYR A 121 1.28 -13.02 -0.10
C TYR A 121 -0.24 -13.16 0.07
N LEU A 122 -0.86 -14.19 -0.50
CA LEU A 122 -2.29 -14.46 -0.34
C LEU A 122 -2.64 -14.91 1.09
N ALA A 123 -1.77 -15.70 1.71
CA ALA A 123 -1.98 -16.16 3.08
C ALA A 123 -2.06 -15.00 4.09
N LYS A 124 -1.31 -13.89 3.88
CA LYS A 124 -1.43 -12.70 4.74
C LYS A 124 -2.80 -12.04 4.65
N GLU A 125 -3.51 -12.18 3.52
CA GLU A 125 -4.88 -11.67 3.31
C GLU A 125 -5.95 -12.66 3.85
N GLY A 126 -5.50 -13.82 4.38
CA GLY A 126 -6.38 -14.90 4.81
C GLY A 126 -6.96 -15.73 3.66
N ILE A 127 -6.30 -15.69 2.49
CA ILE A 127 -6.69 -16.42 1.29
C ILE A 127 -5.78 -17.66 1.18
N CYS A 128 -6.38 -18.84 1.22
CA CYS A 128 -5.64 -20.09 1.12
C CYS A 128 -6.07 -20.96 -0.06
N ALA A 129 -7.11 -20.57 -0.77
CA ALA A 129 -7.62 -21.27 -1.93
C ALA A 129 -7.92 -20.29 -3.09
N VAL A 130 -7.72 -20.76 -4.30
CA VAL A 130 -7.99 -20.04 -5.55
C VAL A 130 -8.93 -20.89 -6.40
N VAL A 131 -9.86 -20.21 -7.10
CA VAL A 131 -10.69 -20.85 -8.12
C VAL A 131 -10.43 -20.17 -9.45
N TYR A 132 -9.98 -20.95 -10.42
CA TYR A 132 -9.65 -20.45 -11.74
C TYR A 132 -10.84 -20.59 -12.70
N PHE A 133 -11.27 -19.48 -13.27
CA PHE A 133 -12.32 -19.39 -14.28
C PHE A 133 -13.57 -20.22 -13.99
N PRO A 134 -14.18 -20.06 -12.78
CA PRO A 134 -15.38 -20.77 -12.40
C PRO A 134 -16.61 -20.31 -13.18
N LYS A 135 -17.67 -21.10 -13.11
CA LYS A 135 -19.01 -20.63 -13.49
C LYS A 135 -19.55 -19.77 -12.34
N VAL A 136 -19.81 -18.49 -12.63
CA VAL A 136 -20.27 -17.51 -11.63
C VAL A 136 -21.70 -17.09 -11.94
N VAL A 137 -22.54 -17.08 -10.91
CA VAL A 137 -23.94 -16.62 -10.99
C VAL A 137 -24.17 -15.61 -9.86
N LEU A 138 -24.63 -14.42 -10.20
CA LEU A 138 -25.02 -13.39 -9.25
C LEU A 138 -26.34 -13.81 -8.57
N LYS A 139 -26.35 -13.86 -7.24
CA LYS A 139 -27.52 -14.25 -6.41
C LYS A 139 -28.22 -13.05 -5.77
N GLY A 140 -27.50 -12.00 -5.47
CA GLY A 140 -28.02 -10.83 -4.79
C GLY A 140 -26.91 -9.87 -4.41
N HIS A 141 -27.22 -8.95 -3.51
CA HIS A 141 -26.29 -7.95 -3.01
C HIS A 141 -26.51 -7.81 -1.49
N ASP A 142 -25.43 -7.71 -0.73
CA ASP A 142 -25.45 -7.52 0.73
C ASP A 142 -24.76 -6.20 1.07
N ASP A 143 -25.53 -5.23 1.51
CA ASP A 143 -25.02 -3.98 2.06
C ASP A 143 -24.56 -4.15 3.51
N ASP A 144 -23.43 -3.52 3.83
CA ASP A 144 -22.96 -3.36 5.19
C ASP A 144 -22.39 -1.94 5.42
N PHE A 145 -21.89 -1.68 6.63
CA PHE A 145 -21.31 -0.39 6.99
C PHE A 145 -20.19 0.06 6.02
N TRP A 146 -19.42 -0.89 5.49
CA TRP A 146 -18.30 -0.61 4.58
C TRP A 146 -18.78 -0.27 3.16
N SER A 147 -19.97 -0.69 2.76
CA SER A 147 -20.58 -0.39 1.45
C SER A 147 -20.62 1.11 1.18
N VAL A 148 -20.83 1.94 2.21
CA VAL A 148 -20.84 3.41 2.07
C VAL A 148 -19.48 3.95 1.60
N PHE A 149 -18.38 3.42 2.14
CA PHE A 149 -17.03 3.88 1.77
C PHE A 149 -16.65 3.41 0.35
N TYR A 150 -17.00 2.18 0.00
CA TYR A 150 -16.76 1.66 -1.34
C TYR A 150 -17.64 2.33 -2.40
N TRP A 151 -18.91 2.60 -2.04
CA TRP A 151 -19.79 3.40 -2.89
C TRP A 151 -19.21 4.80 -3.12
N PHE A 152 -18.79 5.49 -2.05
CA PHE A 152 -18.19 6.82 -2.16
C PHE A 152 -16.90 6.79 -3.01
N ARG A 153 -16.06 5.79 -2.82
CA ARG A 153 -14.85 5.57 -3.62
C ARG A 153 -15.18 5.40 -5.09
N SER A 154 -16.15 4.55 -5.41
CA SER A 154 -16.61 4.30 -6.79
C SER A 154 -17.24 5.55 -7.40
N PHE A 155 -18.02 6.31 -6.62
CA PHE A 155 -18.61 7.57 -7.05
C PHE A 155 -17.57 8.62 -7.41
N VAL A 156 -16.55 8.78 -6.56
CA VAL A 156 -15.41 9.69 -6.82
C VAL A 156 -14.61 9.21 -8.03
N GLY A 157 -14.33 7.91 -8.12
CA GLY A 157 -13.63 7.32 -9.27
C GLY A 157 -14.38 7.53 -10.59
N GLY A 158 -15.71 7.34 -10.60
CA GLY A 158 -16.57 7.68 -11.75
C GLY A 158 -16.44 9.14 -12.15
N SER A 159 -16.53 10.06 -11.18
CA SER A 159 -16.38 11.51 -11.43
C SER A 159 -14.99 11.88 -11.98
N ILE A 160 -13.94 11.19 -11.54
CA ILE A 160 -12.57 11.37 -12.08
C ILE A 160 -12.52 10.89 -13.54
N ASN A 161 -13.12 9.74 -13.83
CA ASN A 161 -13.14 9.20 -15.20
C ASN A 161 -13.97 10.08 -16.16
N ASP A 162 -15.03 10.73 -15.68
CA ASP A 162 -15.82 11.70 -16.46
C ASP A 162 -15.03 13.00 -16.75
N LEU A 163 -14.15 13.40 -15.82
CA LEU A 163 -13.33 14.62 -15.95
C LEU A 163 -12.06 14.41 -16.77
N PHE A 164 -11.43 13.25 -16.61
CA PHE A 164 -10.12 12.96 -17.16
C PHE A 164 -10.19 11.70 -18.03
N GLY A 165 -9.58 11.73 -19.19
CA GLY A 165 -9.38 10.52 -20.01
C GLY A 165 -8.22 9.67 -19.49
N ALA A 166 -8.21 8.37 -19.84
CA ALA A 166 -7.05 7.52 -19.60
C ALA A 166 -5.82 8.02 -20.37
N PRO A 167 -4.60 7.93 -19.84
CA PRO A 167 -4.19 7.36 -18.54
C PRO A 167 -4.23 8.38 -17.37
N ALA A 168 -4.54 9.66 -17.60
CA ALA A 168 -4.54 10.70 -16.57
C ALA A 168 -5.57 10.40 -15.46
N ALA A 169 -6.76 9.90 -15.83
CA ALA A 169 -7.78 9.49 -14.87
C ALA A 169 -7.24 8.45 -13.89
N ALA A 170 -6.58 7.40 -14.38
CA ALA A 170 -6.01 6.35 -13.55
C ALA A 170 -4.92 6.87 -12.60
N LEU A 171 -4.12 7.85 -13.03
CA LEU A 171 -3.12 8.51 -12.20
C LEU A 171 -3.76 9.32 -11.08
N VAL A 172 -4.76 10.16 -11.40
CA VAL A 172 -5.48 10.98 -10.42
C VAL A 172 -6.24 10.08 -9.43
N GLU A 173 -6.89 9.03 -9.91
CA GLU A 173 -7.59 8.05 -9.07
C GLU A 173 -6.63 7.31 -8.13
N GLY A 174 -5.47 6.87 -8.64
CA GLY A 174 -4.43 6.23 -7.85
C GLY A 174 -3.93 7.12 -6.71
N VAL A 175 -3.72 8.39 -6.97
CA VAL A 175 -3.19 9.35 -6.00
C VAL A 175 -4.26 9.81 -5.00
N LEU A 176 -5.54 9.99 -5.40
CA LEU A 176 -6.62 10.49 -4.54
C LEU A 176 -7.33 9.40 -3.74
N VAL A 177 -7.65 8.26 -4.38
CA VAL A 177 -8.48 7.20 -3.78
C VAL A 177 -7.78 5.83 -3.72
N GLY A 178 -6.55 5.72 -4.26
CA GLY A 178 -5.73 4.52 -4.16
C GLY A 178 -6.14 3.39 -5.10
N GLU A 179 -6.86 3.70 -6.16
CA GLU A 179 -7.26 2.74 -7.17
C GLU A 179 -6.51 3.02 -8.48
N GLN A 180 -6.01 1.99 -9.16
CA GLN A 180 -5.19 2.15 -10.37
C GLN A 180 -5.89 1.51 -11.58
N LYS A 181 -7.21 1.58 -11.63
CA LYS A 181 -7.98 1.03 -12.75
C LYS A 181 -7.63 1.79 -14.03
N GLY A 182 -7.29 1.05 -15.07
CA GLY A 182 -7.06 1.65 -16.39
C GLY A 182 -5.65 2.21 -16.64
N LEU A 183 -4.71 2.06 -15.69
CA LEU A 183 -3.31 2.30 -15.98
C LEU A 183 -2.78 1.16 -16.85
N GLY A 184 -2.38 1.44 -18.09
CA GLY A 184 -1.82 0.44 -18.99
C GLY A 184 -0.53 -0.18 -18.42
N ASP A 185 -0.28 -1.46 -18.74
CA ASP A 185 0.94 -2.15 -18.26
C ASP A 185 2.22 -1.47 -18.76
N ASP A 186 2.18 -0.85 -19.94
CA ASP A 186 3.31 -0.11 -20.49
C ASP A 186 3.65 1.11 -19.62
N VAL A 187 2.63 1.86 -19.18
CA VAL A 187 2.81 2.99 -18.26
C VAL A 187 3.30 2.50 -16.91
N ALA A 188 2.74 1.41 -16.37
CA ALA A 188 3.22 0.84 -15.10
C ALA A 188 4.68 0.36 -15.19
N ALA A 189 5.08 -0.21 -16.33
CA ALA A 189 6.47 -0.59 -16.61
C ALA A 189 7.39 0.63 -16.66
N ASP A 190 6.99 1.72 -17.31
CA ASP A 190 7.75 2.96 -17.36
C ASP A 190 7.98 3.55 -15.96
N PHE A 191 6.94 3.57 -15.11
CA PHE A 191 7.05 3.98 -13.71
C PHE A 191 8.01 3.10 -12.91
N SER A 192 8.02 1.79 -13.19
CA SER A 192 8.94 0.85 -12.55
C SER A 192 10.38 1.12 -12.97
N VAL A 193 10.65 1.29 -14.27
CA VAL A 193 11.96 1.60 -14.82
C VAL A 193 12.47 2.94 -14.30
N ALA A 194 11.61 3.96 -14.24
CA ALA A 194 11.94 5.27 -13.70
C ALA A 194 12.08 5.31 -12.16
N GLY A 195 11.72 4.23 -11.44
CA GLY A 195 11.78 4.14 -9.98
C GLY A 195 10.69 4.93 -9.26
N LEU A 196 9.57 5.20 -9.94
CA LEU A 196 8.46 6.03 -9.47
C LEU A 196 7.19 5.23 -9.15
N THR A 197 7.25 3.90 -9.09
CA THR A 197 6.09 3.04 -8.81
C THR A 197 5.37 3.42 -7.49
N HIS A 198 6.12 3.92 -6.50
CA HIS A 198 5.57 4.34 -5.21
C HIS A 198 4.65 5.58 -5.29
N ILE A 199 4.70 6.33 -6.39
CA ILE A 199 3.80 7.47 -6.66
C ILE A 199 2.40 7.00 -7.04
N LEU A 200 2.31 5.85 -7.73
CA LEU A 200 1.04 5.29 -8.15
C LEU A 200 0.18 4.82 -6.97
N ALA A 201 0.79 4.51 -5.84
CA ALA A 201 0.09 4.12 -4.62
C ALA A 201 -0.05 5.30 -3.66
N ILE A 202 -1.09 5.27 -2.83
CA ILE A 202 -1.23 6.27 -1.75
C ILE A 202 -0.04 6.16 -0.80
N SER A 203 0.62 7.29 -0.61
CA SER A 203 1.81 7.41 0.21
C SER A 203 1.53 8.06 1.58
N GLY A 204 2.52 8.03 2.47
CA GLY A 204 2.46 8.75 3.74
C GLY A 204 2.30 10.27 3.60
N TYR A 205 2.67 10.82 2.44
CA TYR A 205 2.48 12.24 2.14
C TYR A 205 0.99 12.63 2.12
N ASN A 206 0.12 11.80 1.57
CA ASN A 206 -1.32 12.03 1.50
C ASN A 206 -1.92 12.15 2.91
N ILE A 207 -1.47 11.31 3.85
CA ILE A 207 -1.86 11.39 5.26
C ILE A 207 -1.39 12.69 5.91
N THR A 208 -0.16 13.12 5.61
CA THR A 208 0.35 14.40 6.11
C THR A 208 -0.47 15.57 5.58
N LEU A 209 -0.89 15.52 4.32
CA LEU A 209 -1.77 16.52 3.71
C LEU A 209 -3.13 16.57 4.43
N VAL A 210 -3.75 15.43 4.71
CA VAL A 210 -5.02 15.35 5.48
C VAL A 210 -4.84 16.00 6.85
N ILE A 211 -3.76 15.69 7.59
CA ILE A 211 -3.48 16.29 8.90
C ILE A 211 -3.32 17.80 8.79
N ASN A 212 -2.58 18.29 7.80
CA ASN A 212 -2.35 19.71 7.60
C ASN A 212 -3.65 20.46 7.22
N ILE A 213 -4.49 19.88 6.37
CA ILE A 213 -5.81 20.42 6.04
C ILE A 213 -6.68 20.49 7.29
N MET A 214 -6.73 19.43 8.10
CA MET A 214 -7.48 19.45 9.36
C MET A 214 -6.93 20.50 10.35
N ALA A 215 -5.62 20.65 10.44
CA ALA A 215 -5.00 21.68 11.26
C ALA A 215 -5.35 23.11 10.81
N LEU A 216 -5.46 23.32 9.48
CA LEU A 216 -5.84 24.61 8.91
C LEU A 216 -7.33 24.92 9.13
N LEU A 217 -8.22 23.96 8.79
CA LEU A 217 -9.67 24.13 8.92
C LEU A 217 -10.10 24.32 10.39
N LEU A 218 -9.43 23.64 11.29
CA LEU A 218 -9.74 23.66 12.72
C LEU A 218 -8.84 24.63 13.52
N LYS A 219 -8.23 25.62 12.86
CA LYS A 219 -7.30 26.55 13.48
C LYS A 219 -7.92 27.28 14.67
N THR A 220 -9.19 27.66 14.56
CA THR A 220 -9.97 28.37 15.60
C THR A 220 -10.66 27.39 16.57
N GLY A 221 -10.68 26.10 16.26
CA GLY A 221 -11.30 25.08 17.08
C GLY A 221 -10.49 24.75 18.32
N GLY A 222 -11.18 24.34 19.39
CA GLY A 222 -10.53 23.90 20.61
C GLY A 222 -9.64 22.68 20.38
N ARG A 223 -8.59 22.52 21.22
CA ARG A 223 -7.59 21.44 21.11
C ARG A 223 -8.23 20.04 21.07
N ARG A 224 -9.32 19.81 21.86
CA ARG A 224 -10.05 18.53 21.87
C ARG A 224 -10.76 18.27 20.53
N LEU A 225 -11.46 19.27 20.01
CA LEU A 225 -12.17 19.16 18.73
C LEU A 225 -11.20 18.82 17.60
N ARG A 226 -10.09 19.54 17.51
CA ARG A 226 -9.03 19.28 16.52
C ARG A 226 -8.50 17.85 16.61
N PHE A 227 -8.24 17.36 17.81
CA PHE A 227 -7.76 16.00 18.04
C PHE A 227 -8.73 14.94 17.50
N TYR A 228 -9.99 14.95 17.95
CA TYR A 228 -10.97 13.94 17.55
C TYR A 228 -11.31 14.01 16.06
N ILE A 229 -11.47 15.20 15.50
CA ILE A 229 -11.78 15.35 14.06
C ILE A 229 -10.59 14.92 13.20
N THR A 230 -9.35 15.18 13.59
CA THR A 230 -8.19 14.70 12.85
C THR A 230 -8.12 13.17 12.87
N LEU A 231 -8.33 12.51 14.02
CA LEU A 231 -8.38 11.05 14.08
C LEU A 231 -9.52 10.47 13.24
N LEU A 232 -10.70 11.09 13.29
CA LEU A 232 -11.83 10.67 12.44
C LEU A 232 -11.50 10.83 10.94
N ALA A 233 -10.88 11.93 10.56
CA ALA A 233 -10.48 12.17 9.17
C ALA A 233 -9.45 11.14 8.68
N LEU A 234 -8.48 10.77 9.52
CA LEU A 234 -7.51 9.70 9.22
C LEU A 234 -8.19 8.35 9.04
N PHE A 235 -9.15 8.02 9.92
CA PHE A 235 -9.91 6.78 9.81
C PHE A 235 -10.77 6.74 8.54
N VAL A 236 -11.52 7.82 8.27
CA VAL A 236 -12.37 7.93 7.06
C VAL A 236 -11.51 7.84 5.79
N PHE A 237 -10.37 8.52 5.76
CA PHE A 237 -9.44 8.45 4.64
C PHE A 237 -8.92 7.01 4.44
N ALA A 238 -8.51 6.33 5.53
CA ALA A 238 -8.05 4.94 5.45
C ALA A 238 -9.17 3.99 4.96
N ALA A 239 -10.42 4.23 5.37
CA ALA A 239 -11.57 3.44 4.93
C ALA A 239 -11.89 3.65 3.44
N ILE A 240 -11.89 4.89 2.95
CA ILE A 240 -12.10 5.21 1.53
C ILE A 240 -11.01 4.55 0.66
N THR A 241 -9.77 4.54 1.12
CA THR A 241 -8.62 4.00 0.38
C THR A 241 -8.43 2.49 0.52
N GLY A 242 -9.34 1.80 1.23
CA GLY A 242 -9.34 0.34 1.35
C GLY A 242 -8.30 -0.23 2.32
N PHE A 243 -7.84 0.55 3.31
CA PHE A 243 -6.91 0.11 4.36
C PHE A 243 -5.60 -0.52 3.84
N SER A 244 -5.04 -0.02 2.74
CA SER A 244 -3.75 -0.50 2.27
C SER A 244 -2.65 -0.38 3.36
N ALA A 245 -1.65 -1.27 3.35
CA ALA A 245 -0.62 -1.32 4.39
C ALA A 245 0.12 0.01 4.57
N SER A 246 0.40 0.73 3.47
CA SER A 246 1.05 2.05 3.50
C SER A 246 0.17 3.12 4.16
N VAL A 247 -1.15 3.09 3.89
CA VAL A 247 -2.11 4.03 4.49
C VAL A 247 -2.32 3.73 5.97
N ILE A 248 -2.48 2.45 6.35
CA ILE A 248 -2.61 2.05 7.77
C ILE A 248 -1.40 2.55 8.56
N ARG A 249 -0.18 2.26 8.07
CA ARG A 249 1.03 2.73 8.75
C ARG A 249 1.06 4.24 8.90
N ALA A 250 0.84 4.97 7.81
CA ALA A 250 0.89 6.43 7.83
C ALA A 250 -0.20 7.03 8.73
N SER A 251 -1.40 6.44 8.74
CA SER A 251 -2.51 6.84 9.63
C SER A 251 -2.18 6.57 11.10
N LEU A 252 -1.58 5.43 11.42
CA LEU A 252 -1.12 5.11 12.79
C LEU A 252 -0.03 6.09 13.23
N MET A 253 0.98 6.33 12.39
CA MET A 253 2.04 7.29 12.70
C MET A 253 1.49 8.70 12.88
N GLY A 254 0.61 9.17 11.98
CA GLY A 254 -0.06 10.45 12.07
C GLY A 254 -0.94 10.57 13.32
N GLY A 255 -1.66 9.50 13.65
CA GLY A 255 -2.48 9.40 14.87
C GLY A 255 -1.63 9.49 16.14
N PHE A 256 -0.50 8.78 16.23
CA PHE A 256 0.41 8.86 17.37
C PHE A 256 1.06 10.25 17.52
N VAL A 257 1.46 10.88 16.41
CA VAL A 257 1.95 12.27 16.42
C VAL A 257 0.87 13.22 16.93
N THR A 258 -0.36 13.09 16.40
CA THR A 258 -1.52 13.90 16.83
C THR A 258 -1.82 13.70 18.31
N MET A 259 -1.74 12.46 18.81
CA MET A 259 -1.92 12.13 20.23
C MET A 259 -0.82 12.72 21.11
N ALA A 260 0.44 12.64 20.67
CA ALA A 260 1.56 13.26 21.41
C ALA A 260 1.38 14.78 21.52
N LEU A 261 1.02 15.44 20.42
CA LEU A 261 0.72 16.87 20.41
C LEU A 261 -0.47 17.23 21.31
N PHE A 262 -1.51 16.39 21.30
CA PHE A 262 -2.64 16.53 22.22
C PHE A 262 -2.22 16.37 23.68
N ALA A 263 -1.31 15.48 24.01
CA ALA A 263 -0.77 15.31 25.35
C ALA A 263 0.26 16.39 25.74
N GLY A 264 0.56 17.36 24.86
CA GLY A 264 1.56 18.42 25.10
C GLY A 264 3.00 17.90 25.08
N ARG A 265 3.23 16.75 24.42
CA ARG A 265 4.55 16.10 24.30
C ARG A 265 5.07 16.19 22.86
N ARG A 266 6.39 16.15 22.70
CA ARG A 266 7.01 15.99 21.39
C ARG A 266 6.96 14.52 21.00
N ALA A 267 6.55 14.23 19.78
CA ALA A 267 6.61 12.90 19.22
C ALA A 267 8.07 12.59 18.84
N ASP A 268 8.59 11.48 19.34
CA ASP A 268 9.86 10.91 18.88
C ASP A 268 9.60 10.01 17.67
N SER A 269 10.22 10.32 16.54
CA SER A 269 9.96 9.65 15.27
C SER A 269 10.28 8.16 15.30
N VAL A 270 11.32 7.73 16.04
CA VAL A 270 11.70 6.32 16.17
C VAL A 270 10.64 5.58 16.99
N ASN A 271 10.19 6.15 18.10
CA ASN A 271 9.16 5.55 18.93
C ASN A 271 7.83 5.42 18.17
N VAL A 272 7.43 6.46 17.43
CA VAL A 272 6.21 6.45 16.60
C VAL A 272 6.30 5.36 15.54
N LEU A 273 7.44 5.24 14.84
CA LEU A 273 7.67 4.20 13.85
C LEU A 273 7.54 2.79 14.45
N LEU A 274 8.19 2.54 15.58
CA LEU A 274 8.17 1.24 16.24
C LEU A 274 6.82 0.88 16.82
N PHE A 275 6.08 1.83 17.42
CA PHE A 275 4.72 1.57 17.88
C PHE A 275 3.77 1.25 16.73
N SER A 276 3.92 1.95 15.60
CA SER A 276 3.12 1.66 14.40
C SER A 276 3.43 0.26 13.86
N ALA A 277 4.71 -0.13 13.79
CA ALA A 277 5.11 -1.47 13.39
C ALA A 277 4.55 -2.53 14.34
N LEU A 278 4.69 -2.31 15.65
CA LEU A 278 4.18 -3.23 16.68
C LEU A 278 2.68 -3.46 16.55
N MET A 279 1.89 -2.37 16.39
CA MET A 279 0.44 -2.47 16.18
C MET A 279 0.11 -3.30 14.95
N MET A 280 0.74 -3.02 13.81
CA MET A 280 0.47 -3.74 12.57
C MET A 280 0.85 -5.22 12.68
N VAL A 281 2.02 -5.54 13.23
CA VAL A 281 2.50 -6.93 13.42
C VAL A 281 1.65 -7.68 14.44
N PHE A 282 1.14 -7.00 15.48
CA PHE A 282 0.25 -7.61 16.46
C PHE A 282 -1.05 -8.11 15.82
N PHE A 283 -1.63 -7.36 14.90
CA PHE A 283 -2.85 -7.78 14.19
C PHE A 283 -2.58 -8.79 13.08
N ASN A 284 -1.46 -8.66 12.37
CA ASN A 284 -1.09 -9.59 11.31
C ASN A 284 0.44 -9.75 11.20
N PRO A 285 1.01 -10.80 11.79
CA PRO A 285 2.47 -11.02 11.79
C PRO A 285 3.04 -11.39 10.43
N LEU A 286 2.21 -11.93 9.52
CA LEU A 286 2.65 -12.35 8.19
C LEU A 286 3.08 -11.16 7.33
N ILE A 287 2.63 -9.93 7.65
CA ILE A 287 3.02 -8.73 6.91
C ILE A 287 4.52 -8.46 6.93
N VAL A 288 5.23 -8.89 7.99
CA VAL A 288 6.69 -8.72 8.10
C VAL A 288 7.41 -9.47 6.98
N PHE A 289 6.93 -10.65 6.62
CA PHE A 289 7.59 -11.55 5.67
C PHE A 289 7.02 -11.40 4.25
N TYR A 290 5.71 -11.21 4.11
CA TYR A 290 5.01 -11.32 2.83
C TYR A 290 4.44 -10.00 2.31
N ASP A 291 4.58 -8.89 3.05
CA ASP A 291 4.12 -7.58 2.59
C ASP A 291 5.29 -6.67 2.22
N VAL A 292 5.63 -6.66 0.94
CA VAL A 292 6.71 -5.79 0.42
C VAL A 292 6.40 -4.30 0.69
N SER A 293 5.13 -3.89 0.63
CA SER A 293 4.73 -2.51 0.92
C SER A 293 5.01 -2.14 2.38
N PHE A 294 4.76 -3.07 3.33
CA PHE A 294 5.15 -2.90 4.73
C PHE A 294 6.66 -2.74 4.85
N GLN A 295 7.42 -3.68 4.29
CA GLN A 295 8.89 -3.70 4.38
C GLN A 295 9.51 -2.41 3.81
N LEU A 296 9.17 -2.05 2.58
CA LEU A 296 9.69 -0.85 1.92
C LEU A 296 9.34 0.42 2.68
N SER A 297 8.13 0.49 3.19
CA SER A 297 7.62 1.66 3.86
C SER A 297 8.28 1.91 5.22
N PHE A 298 8.49 0.85 6.02
CA PHE A 298 9.19 0.97 7.31
C PHE A 298 10.69 1.21 7.12
N LEU A 299 11.31 0.54 6.16
CA LEU A 299 12.74 0.72 5.84
C LEU A 299 13.01 2.12 5.28
N SER A 300 12.18 2.64 4.37
CA SER A 300 12.35 4.00 3.87
C SER A 300 12.25 5.04 4.98
N THR A 301 11.27 4.90 5.89
CA THR A 301 11.11 5.81 7.02
C THR A 301 12.28 5.71 8.01
N LEU A 302 12.75 4.49 8.28
CA LEU A 302 13.94 4.27 9.10
C LEU A 302 15.18 4.90 8.47
N GLY A 303 15.34 4.73 7.15
CA GLY A 303 16.41 5.37 6.38
C GLY A 303 16.39 6.89 6.50
N LEU A 304 15.20 7.49 6.37
CA LEU A 304 15.03 8.93 6.56
C LEU A 304 15.43 9.39 7.96
N ILE A 305 15.01 8.67 9.00
CA ILE A 305 15.33 9.02 10.40
C ILE A 305 16.83 8.93 10.66
N LEU A 306 17.50 7.89 10.15
CA LEU A 306 18.89 7.62 10.47
C LEU A 306 19.88 8.35 9.56
N MET A 307 19.59 8.45 8.25
CA MET A 307 20.53 8.95 7.24
C MET A 307 20.32 10.43 6.88
N SER A 308 19.07 10.95 6.95
CA SER A 308 18.81 12.35 6.58
C SER A 308 19.69 13.36 7.36
N PRO A 309 19.97 13.20 8.66
CA PRO A 309 20.87 14.12 9.38
C PRO A 309 22.31 14.13 8.82
N LEU A 310 22.77 13.00 8.26
CA LEU A 310 24.11 12.88 7.65
C LEU A 310 24.17 13.63 6.31
N TRP A 311 23.13 13.46 5.49
CA TRP A 311 23.01 14.10 4.18
C TRP A 311 22.81 15.60 4.26
N LYS A 312 22.21 16.13 5.32
CA LYS A 312 22.04 17.59 5.54
C LYS A 312 23.36 18.35 5.49
N LYS A 313 24.49 17.73 5.87
CA LYS A 313 25.82 18.35 5.76
C LYS A 313 26.28 18.49 4.31
N VAL A 314 25.96 17.52 3.46
CA VAL A 314 26.29 17.51 2.04
C VAL A 314 25.31 18.37 1.24
N ALA A 315 24.02 18.23 1.54
CA ALA A 315 22.93 18.98 0.91
C ALA A 315 23.09 20.51 1.02
N ARG A 316 23.80 20.98 2.03
CA ARG A 316 24.11 22.41 2.24
C ARG A 316 24.88 23.06 1.09
N TYR A 317 25.58 22.28 0.27
CA TYR A 317 26.31 22.77 -0.90
C TYR A 317 25.46 22.83 -2.19
N LEU A 318 24.21 22.36 -2.11
CA LEU A 318 23.24 22.36 -3.22
C LEU A 318 22.15 23.40 -2.94
N PRO A 319 21.42 23.85 -3.98
CA PRO A 319 20.21 24.64 -3.79
C PRO A 319 19.27 23.93 -2.82
N PRO A 320 18.61 24.64 -1.88
CA PRO A 320 17.87 24.02 -0.78
C PRO A 320 16.86 22.96 -1.21
N LEU A 321 16.08 23.25 -2.26
CA LEU A 321 15.08 22.32 -2.80
C LEU A 321 15.72 21.01 -3.31
N ILE A 322 16.78 21.11 -4.11
CA ILE A 322 17.46 19.94 -4.68
C ILE A 322 18.18 19.15 -3.58
N GLY A 323 18.83 19.84 -2.65
CA GLY A 323 19.60 19.22 -1.59
C GLY A 323 18.72 18.42 -0.62
N GLU A 324 17.55 18.95 -0.24
CA GLU A 324 16.62 18.27 0.65
C GLU A 324 16.00 17.04 -0.02
N ASP A 325 15.50 17.18 -1.25
CA ASP A 325 14.89 16.09 -1.99
C ASP A 325 15.88 14.96 -2.31
N LEU A 326 17.11 15.31 -2.66
CA LEU A 326 18.17 14.35 -2.87
C LEU A 326 18.53 13.60 -1.58
N ALA A 327 18.63 14.31 -0.46
CA ALA A 327 18.92 13.72 0.84
C ALA A 327 17.81 12.73 1.26
N VAL A 328 16.55 13.10 1.05
CA VAL A 328 15.39 12.25 1.32
C VAL A 328 15.43 11.01 0.44
N THR A 329 15.58 11.17 -0.87
CA THR A 329 15.60 10.08 -1.84
C THR A 329 16.73 9.09 -1.56
N LEU A 330 17.97 9.54 -1.39
CA LEU A 330 19.12 8.68 -1.12
C LEU A 330 18.99 7.97 0.24
N SER A 331 18.47 8.66 1.26
CA SER A 331 18.23 8.05 2.57
C SER A 331 17.24 6.89 2.49
N ALA A 332 16.16 7.06 1.74
CA ALA A 332 15.17 6.01 1.53
C ALA A 332 15.74 4.87 0.66
N GLN A 333 16.38 5.19 -0.46
CA GLN A 333 16.91 4.20 -1.40
C GLN A 333 17.95 3.29 -0.77
N ILE A 334 18.90 3.80 0.01
CA ILE A 334 19.92 2.98 0.69
C ILE A 334 19.27 1.88 1.53
N PHE A 335 18.15 2.16 2.18
CA PHE A 335 17.47 1.17 3.02
C PHE A 335 16.54 0.24 2.23
N THR A 336 15.96 0.70 1.13
CA THR A 336 14.95 -0.06 0.37
C THR A 336 15.54 -0.87 -0.79
N THR A 337 16.68 -0.46 -1.34
CA THR A 337 17.32 -1.12 -2.50
C THR A 337 17.45 -2.64 -2.35
N PRO A 338 17.94 -3.23 -1.22
CA PRO A 338 18.09 -4.68 -1.12
C PRO A 338 16.74 -5.41 -1.23
N ILE A 339 15.69 -4.87 -0.62
CA ILE A 339 14.33 -5.44 -0.70
C ILE A 339 13.76 -5.32 -2.11
N ILE A 340 14.02 -4.20 -2.79
CA ILE A 340 13.61 -4.00 -4.18
C ILE A 340 14.29 -5.02 -5.09
N LEU A 341 15.61 -5.20 -4.94
CA LEU A 341 16.36 -6.18 -5.72
C LEU A 341 15.91 -7.61 -5.45
N TYR A 342 15.66 -7.95 -4.18
CA TYR A 342 15.22 -9.30 -3.78
C TYR A 342 13.84 -9.65 -4.36
N ASN A 343 12.88 -8.70 -4.36
CA ASN A 343 11.51 -8.97 -4.79
C ASN A 343 11.25 -8.70 -6.28
N PHE A 344 11.95 -7.73 -6.88
CA PHE A 344 11.65 -7.26 -8.24
C PHE A 344 12.81 -7.48 -9.22
N SER A 345 13.99 -7.88 -8.74
CA SER A 345 15.19 -8.12 -9.56
C SER A 345 15.58 -6.95 -10.47
N GLN A 346 15.12 -5.74 -10.15
CA GLN A 346 15.31 -4.52 -10.95
C GLN A 346 15.74 -3.34 -10.07
N LEU A 347 16.74 -2.58 -10.53
CA LEU A 347 17.22 -1.36 -9.91
C LEU A 347 17.14 -0.21 -10.90
N SER A 348 16.37 0.83 -10.58
CA SER A 348 16.34 2.07 -11.35
C SER A 348 17.57 2.91 -11.05
N LEU A 349 18.35 3.25 -12.07
CA LEU A 349 19.49 4.15 -11.95
C LEU A 349 19.08 5.62 -12.08
N VAL A 350 17.99 5.89 -12.76
CA VAL A 350 17.46 7.25 -12.95
C VAL A 350 16.61 7.74 -11.79
N ALA A 351 16.22 6.84 -10.86
CA ALA A 351 15.32 7.14 -9.75
C ALA A 351 15.74 8.38 -8.90
N PRO A 352 17.01 8.65 -8.57
CA PRO A 352 17.38 9.86 -7.84
C PRO A 352 17.00 11.14 -8.59
N VAL A 353 17.18 11.15 -9.92
CA VAL A 353 16.88 12.30 -10.77
C VAL A 353 15.38 12.46 -10.99
N THR A 354 14.69 11.36 -11.33
CA THR A 354 13.24 11.36 -11.56
C THR A 354 12.45 11.75 -10.31
N ASN A 355 12.91 11.33 -9.13
CA ASN A 355 12.30 11.73 -7.87
C ASN A 355 12.38 13.23 -7.63
N ILE A 356 13.55 13.84 -7.84
CA ILE A 356 13.74 15.29 -7.66
C ILE A 356 12.83 16.09 -8.61
N ILE A 357 12.66 15.61 -9.84
CA ILE A 357 11.90 16.32 -10.87
C ILE A 357 10.38 16.14 -10.67
N PHE A 358 9.92 14.90 -10.41
CA PHE A 358 8.51 14.56 -10.48
C PHE A 358 7.80 14.51 -9.15
N LEU A 359 8.48 14.26 -8.01
CA LEU A 359 7.82 14.26 -6.69
C LEU A 359 7.12 15.60 -6.36
N PRO A 360 7.68 16.77 -6.70
CA PRO A 360 7.02 18.05 -6.46
C PRO A 360 5.71 18.24 -7.24
N LEU A 361 5.49 17.50 -8.35
CA LEU A 361 4.25 17.57 -9.13
C LEU A 361 3.09 16.87 -8.45
N ILE A 362 3.37 15.84 -7.62
CA ILE A 362 2.32 15.02 -7.01
C ILE A 362 1.38 15.82 -6.11
N PRO A 363 1.87 16.68 -5.19
CA PRO A 363 1.00 17.58 -4.42
C PRO A 363 0.12 18.47 -5.28
N LEU A 364 0.65 18.95 -6.40
CA LEU A 364 -0.09 19.82 -7.33
C LEU A 364 -1.18 19.03 -8.07
N ILE A 365 -0.87 17.82 -8.52
CA ILE A 365 -1.85 16.89 -9.13
C ILE A 365 -2.94 16.55 -8.12
N MET A 366 -2.57 16.23 -6.88
CA MET A 366 -3.55 15.94 -5.82
C MET A 366 -4.46 17.13 -5.54
N ALA A 367 -3.88 18.32 -5.35
CA ALA A 367 -4.65 19.51 -5.00
C ALA A 367 -5.57 19.93 -6.16
N SER A 368 -5.04 19.96 -7.39
CA SER A 368 -5.82 20.33 -8.57
C SER A 368 -6.87 19.26 -8.93
N GLY A 369 -6.53 17.97 -8.84
CA GLY A 369 -7.45 16.87 -9.07
C GLY A 369 -8.60 16.86 -8.05
N PHE A 370 -8.28 16.99 -6.75
CA PHE A 370 -9.28 17.10 -5.70
C PHE A 370 -10.20 18.32 -5.92
N LEU A 371 -9.61 19.49 -6.20
CA LEU A 371 -10.37 20.72 -6.43
C LEU A 371 -11.26 20.60 -7.68
N ALA A 372 -10.76 19.99 -8.76
CA ALA A 372 -11.54 19.76 -9.99
C ALA A 372 -12.77 18.89 -9.70
N VAL A 373 -12.61 17.77 -8.98
CA VAL A 373 -13.71 16.88 -8.59
C VAL A 373 -14.72 17.63 -7.71
N VAL A 374 -14.26 18.36 -6.69
CA VAL A 374 -15.15 19.11 -5.80
C VAL A 374 -15.95 20.17 -6.58
N LEU A 375 -15.30 20.93 -7.47
CA LEU A 375 -15.97 21.93 -8.28
C LEU A 375 -16.95 21.29 -9.27
N PHE A 376 -16.62 20.18 -9.89
CA PHE A 376 -17.50 19.42 -10.76
C PHE A 376 -18.77 18.94 -10.05
N LEU A 377 -18.63 18.45 -8.83
CA LEU A 377 -19.76 17.96 -8.03
C LEU A 377 -20.63 19.08 -7.45
N LEU A 378 -20.04 20.20 -7.01
CA LEU A 378 -20.76 21.28 -6.34
C LEU A 378 -21.30 22.34 -7.31
N MET A 379 -20.59 22.56 -8.41
CA MET A 379 -20.91 23.65 -9.36
C MET A 379 -20.88 23.19 -10.82
N PRO A 380 -21.66 22.16 -11.21
CA PRO A 380 -21.60 21.61 -12.56
C PRO A 380 -22.01 22.63 -13.65
N LEU A 381 -22.80 23.66 -13.30
CA LEU A 381 -23.27 24.72 -14.23
C LEU A 381 -22.19 25.78 -14.49
N PHE A 382 -21.16 25.88 -13.65
CA PHE A 382 -20.08 26.86 -13.83
C PHE A 382 -18.84 26.14 -14.37
N PRO A 383 -18.35 26.52 -15.57
CA PRO A 383 -17.23 25.81 -16.22
C PRO A 383 -15.86 26.02 -15.55
N VAL A 384 -15.82 26.58 -14.33
CA VAL A 384 -14.55 26.80 -13.59
C VAL A 384 -13.82 25.50 -13.35
N TYR A 385 -14.55 24.38 -13.15
CA TYR A 385 -13.92 23.06 -13.00
C TYR A 385 -13.10 22.67 -14.24
N LEU A 386 -13.46 23.12 -15.45
CA LEU A 386 -12.73 22.84 -16.68
C LEU A 386 -11.31 23.46 -16.66
N ILE A 387 -11.16 24.65 -16.11
CA ILE A 387 -9.84 25.31 -16.01
C ILE A 387 -8.94 24.50 -15.07
N VAL A 388 -9.48 24.09 -13.91
CA VAL A 388 -8.73 23.34 -12.91
C VAL A 388 -8.44 21.92 -13.39
N SER A 389 -9.39 21.26 -14.05
CA SER A 389 -9.18 19.92 -14.62
C SER A 389 -8.16 19.94 -15.77
N THR A 390 -8.19 20.98 -16.62
CA THR A 390 -7.18 21.15 -17.66
C THR A 390 -5.79 21.34 -17.08
N LEU A 391 -5.65 22.14 -16.02
CA LEU A 391 -4.37 22.28 -15.31
C LEU A 391 -3.89 20.93 -14.73
N CYS A 392 -4.78 20.20 -14.07
CA CYS A 392 -4.48 18.87 -13.53
C CYS A 392 -4.07 17.90 -14.65
N TRP A 393 -4.81 17.88 -15.74
CA TRP A 393 -4.51 17.06 -16.92
C TRP A 393 -3.13 17.38 -17.50
N LEU A 394 -2.78 18.69 -17.62
CA LEU A 394 -1.47 19.11 -18.09
C LEU A 394 -0.33 18.64 -17.17
N LEU A 395 -0.51 18.71 -15.84
CA LEU A 395 0.44 18.20 -14.87
C LEU A 395 0.59 16.67 -14.97
N CYS A 396 -0.53 15.94 -15.14
CA CYS A 396 -0.51 14.50 -15.37
C CYS A 396 0.24 14.16 -16.66
N ARG A 397 -0.03 14.91 -17.75
CA ARG A 397 0.63 14.72 -19.02
C ARG A 397 2.14 14.95 -18.92
N LEU A 398 2.55 16.05 -18.26
CA LEU A 398 3.96 16.33 -18.01
C LEU A 398 4.66 15.20 -17.23
N LEU A 399 3.97 14.66 -16.21
CA LEU A 399 4.48 13.52 -15.45
C LEU A 399 4.62 12.28 -16.32
N LEU A 400 3.55 11.90 -17.06
CA LEU A 400 3.51 10.68 -17.87
C LEU A 400 4.55 10.73 -19.01
N ASP A 401 4.58 11.83 -19.76
CA ASP A 401 5.53 12.00 -20.88
C ASP A 401 6.98 12.07 -20.34
N GLY A 402 7.19 12.72 -19.21
CA GLY A 402 8.50 12.78 -18.56
C GLY A 402 8.97 11.43 -18.04
N VAL A 403 8.10 10.64 -17.41
CA VAL A 403 8.41 9.28 -16.95
C VAL A 403 8.77 8.39 -18.13
N HIS A 404 8.00 8.45 -19.22
CA HIS A 404 8.28 7.70 -20.43
C HIS A 404 9.65 8.10 -21.05
N LEU A 405 9.97 9.37 -21.07
CA LEU A 405 11.27 9.88 -21.56
C LEU A 405 12.43 9.30 -20.73
N PHE A 406 12.35 9.33 -19.40
CA PHE A 406 13.40 8.77 -18.55
C PHE A 406 13.46 7.24 -18.61
N ALA A 407 12.32 6.57 -18.75
CA ALA A 407 12.26 5.11 -18.89
C ALA A 407 12.87 4.62 -20.22
N SER A 408 12.80 5.43 -21.28
CA SER A 408 13.36 5.11 -22.59
C SER A 408 14.89 5.31 -22.69
N LEU A 409 15.52 5.92 -21.67
CA LEU A 409 16.97 6.13 -21.67
C LEU A 409 17.73 4.79 -21.61
N PRO A 410 18.84 4.65 -22.33
CA PRO A 410 19.71 3.50 -22.18
C PRO A 410 20.24 3.44 -20.73
N LEU A 411 20.20 2.26 -20.13
CA LEU A 411 20.59 2.03 -18.73
C LEU A 411 19.70 2.75 -17.69
N ALA A 412 18.46 3.11 -18.01
CA ALA A 412 17.53 3.68 -17.04
C ALA A 412 17.32 2.74 -15.85
N SER A 413 17.33 1.43 -16.09
CA SER A 413 17.31 0.41 -15.04
C SER A 413 18.24 -0.76 -15.37
N ILE A 414 18.70 -1.46 -14.32
CA ILE A 414 19.52 -2.67 -14.44
C ILE A 414 18.71 -3.82 -13.84
N LYS A 415 18.65 -4.95 -14.54
CA LYS A 415 18.11 -6.20 -14.01
C LYS A 415 19.24 -6.98 -13.34
N ILE A 416 19.09 -7.30 -12.06
CA ILE A 416 20.02 -8.11 -11.30
C ILE A 416 19.31 -9.41 -10.97
N ILE A 417 19.58 -10.44 -11.76
CA ILE A 417 19.05 -11.78 -11.58
C ILE A 417 19.89 -12.47 -10.50
N ASN A 418 19.25 -13.27 -9.62
CA ASN A 418 19.92 -14.02 -8.52
C ASN A 418 20.45 -13.14 -7.37
N PHE A 419 19.64 -12.15 -6.93
CA PHE A 419 19.90 -11.46 -5.67
C PHE A 419 19.28 -12.26 -4.51
N ASP A 420 20.07 -13.19 -3.95
CA ASP A 420 19.62 -14.14 -2.92
C ASP A 420 19.55 -13.50 -1.52
N LEU A 421 18.90 -14.21 -0.58
CA LEU A 421 18.78 -13.83 0.82
C LEU A 421 20.15 -13.53 1.48
N TRP A 422 21.21 -14.23 1.06
CA TRP A 422 22.58 -14.02 1.57
C TRP A 422 23.10 -12.62 1.25
N TRP A 423 22.87 -12.12 0.04
CA TRP A 423 23.26 -10.78 -0.36
C TRP A 423 22.48 -9.71 0.41
N LEU A 424 21.19 -9.96 0.65
CA LEU A 424 20.34 -9.11 1.47
C LEU A 424 20.86 -9.02 2.92
N CYS A 425 21.16 -10.16 3.55
CA CYS A 425 21.72 -10.20 4.89
C CYS A 425 23.09 -9.50 4.98
N PHE A 426 23.97 -9.75 4.01
CA PHE A 426 25.29 -9.12 3.93
C PHE A 426 25.19 -7.60 3.79
N TYR A 427 24.30 -7.11 2.91
CA TYR A 427 24.10 -5.69 2.73
C TYR A 427 23.65 -4.98 4.02
N TYR A 428 22.63 -5.53 4.69
CA TYR A 428 22.15 -4.93 5.95
C TYR A 428 23.17 -5.04 7.08
N ALA A 429 23.95 -6.12 7.15
CA ALA A 429 25.05 -6.24 8.12
C ALA A 429 26.10 -5.15 7.88
N PHE A 430 26.49 -4.93 6.62
CA PHE A 430 27.43 -3.86 6.23
C PHE A 430 26.87 -2.48 6.53
N LEU A 431 25.58 -2.22 6.20
CA LEU A 431 24.91 -0.97 6.48
C LEU A 431 24.87 -0.65 7.99
N LEU A 432 24.52 -1.65 8.80
CA LEU A 432 24.50 -1.50 10.26
C LEU A 432 25.90 -1.22 10.82
N ALA A 433 26.92 -1.94 10.35
CA ALA A 433 28.31 -1.71 10.76
C ALA A 433 28.75 -0.29 10.41
N GLY A 434 28.42 0.20 9.21
CA GLY A 434 28.69 1.58 8.79
C GLY A 434 28.01 2.63 9.66
N LEU A 435 26.73 2.44 9.99
CA LEU A 435 25.98 3.34 10.88
C LEU A 435 26.57 3.38 12.30
N VAL A 436 26.95 2.21 12.84
CA VAL A 436 27.61 2.12 14.16
C VAL A 436 28.93 2.85 14.12
N TRP A 437 29.75 2.62 13.09
CA TRP A 437 31.06 3.27 12.94
C TRP A 437 30.92 4.80 12.85
N ILE A 438 29.99 5.33 12.04
CA ILE A 438 29.71 6.77 11.96
C ILE A 438 29.29 7.34 13.31
N LYS A 439 28.42 6.63 14.04
CA LYS A 439 27.94 7.05 15.36
C LYS A 439 29.05 7.07 16.41
N VAL A 440 29.96 6.08 16.38
CA VAL A 440 31.12 6.02 17.29
C VAL A 440 32.08 7.18 16.99
N LYS A 441 32.39 7.41 15.70
CA LYS A 441 33.29 8.49 15.29
C LYS A 441 32.71 9.90 15.50
N SER A 442 31.39 10.04 15.53
CA SER A 442 30.70 11.33 15.76
C SER A 442 30.50 11.67 17.24
N ARG A 443 30.82 10.78 18.18
CA ARG A 443 30.90 11.12 19.61
C ARG A 443 32.10 12.03 19.79
N PRO A 444 31.93 13.30 20.18
CA PRO A 444 33.05 14.18 20.39
C PRO A 444 33.88 13.69 21.56
N ALA A 445 35.19 13.99 21.50
CA ALA A 445 36.19 13.80 22.56
C ALA A 445 35.90 14.70 23.80
N LEU A 446 34.70 14.60 24.35
CA LEU A 446 34.25 15.35 25.55
C LEU A 446 34.51 14.61 26.86
N GLU A 447 35.14 13.42 26.81
CA GLU A 447 35.52 12.64 28.01
C GLU A 447 37.05 12.45 28.17
N GLN A 448 37.88 13.19 27.45
CA GLN A 448 39.35 13.17 27.67
C GLN A 448 39.87 14.47 28.30
N GLY A 449 39.13 15.08 29.21
CA GLY A 449 39.52 16.27 29.89
C GLY A 449 38.85 16.39 31.24
N GLY A 450 39.09 15.44 32.14
CA GLY A 450 38.68 15.48 33.53
C GLY A 450 39.70 14.78 34.39
#